data_98ca780286713ecd8c56a11353e2c66a
#
_entry.id   98ca780286713ecd8c56a11353e2c66a
#
_cell.length_a   1.000
_cell.length_b   1.000
_cell.length_c   1.000
_cell.angle_alpha   90.00
_cell.angle_beta   90.00
_cell.angle_gamma   90.00
#
_symmetry.space_group_name_H-M   'P 1'
#
loop_
_entity.id
_entity.type
_entity.pdbx_description
1 polymer ?
#
loop_
_entity_poly.entity_id
_entity_poly.type
_entity_poly.pdbx_seq_one_letter_code
_entity_poly.pdbx_strand_id
1 'polypeptide(L)'
;MLELRRLKFAYRKGAEALTNASASIGGGVYLLLGENGAGKTTLLHLMAGLLYPGSGECLLNGDPIAARRPSDMQRIFFLGDNMPFPGRTIDEFVKMHAQFFPTFDPQLLADILGRFGINPAERLDGMSLGTRKKAQLAYALSLRTQVLLLDEPANGLDISSKKLLQEIIVENITEEQTIIVSTHTVWDFKNLFDGLLVLNHGQLLVASTVDEILVRIAFVSASEPPVGALYIERVAGRFNAIVKNDGDTDTAVSYTHLTL
;
A
#
# COMPACT_ATOMS: atom_id res chain seq x y z
N MET A 1 -5.22 -13.39 -6.01
CA MET A 1 -5.41 -13.32 -4.54
C MET A 1 -4.07 -13.55 -3.85
N LEU A 2 -3.69 -12.69 -2.93
CA LEU A 2 -2.49 -12.79 -2.10
C LEU A 2 -2.90 -13.32 -0.71
N GLU A 3 -2.28 -14.40 -0.25
CA GLU A 3 -2.61 -15.02 1.04
C GLU A 3 -1.39 -15.05 1.97
N LEU A 4 -1.62 -14.70 3.22
CA LEU A 4 -0.67 -14.82 4.32
C LEU A 4 -1.21 -15.87 5.29
N ARG A 5 -0.43 -16.91 5.58
CA ARG A 5 -0.84 -18.00 6.46
C ARG A 5 0.12 -18.10 7.63
N ARG A 6 -0.25 -17.51 8.76
CA ARG A 6 0.50 -17.56 10.04
C ARG A 6 1.98 -17.22 9.87
N LEU A 7 2.28 -16.16 9.10
CA LEU A 7 3.64 -15.73 8.84
C LEU A 7 4.34 -15.30 10.13
N LYS A 8 5.56 -15.82 10.33
CA LYS A 8 6.49 -15.38 11.36
C LYS A 8 7.84 -15.09 10.73
N PHE A 9 8.51 -14.08 11.25
CA PHE A 9 9.84 -13.74 10.80
C PHE A 9 10.64 -13.07 11.92
N ALA A 10 11.89 -13.48 12.07
CA ALA A 10 12.87 -12.86 12.95
C ALA A 10 14.19 -12.60 12.20
N TYR A 11 14.78 -11.44 12.43
CA TYR A 11 16.12 -11.17 11.93
C TYR A 11 17.18 -11.94 12.75
N ARG A 12 18.43 -12.11 12.19
CA ARG A 12 19.55 -12.86 12.79
C ARG A 12 19.90 -12.36 14.16
N LYS A 13 19.32 -11.91 15.05
CA LYS A 13 19.63 -11.53 16.44
C LYS A 13 18.44 -11.76 17.38
N GLY A 14 17.46 -12.59 16.94
CA GLY A 14 16.30 -12.94 17.75
C GLY A 14 15.25 -11.83 17.88
N ALA A 15 15.41 -10.70 17.18
CA ALA A 15 14.37 -9.69 17.14
C ALA A 15 13.24 -10.17 16.22
N GLU A 16 12.13 -10.59 16.80
CA GLU A 16 10.91 -10.94 16.07
C GLU A 16 10.35 -9.68 15.41
N ALA A 17 10.31 -9.69 14.07
CA ALA A 17 9.72 -8.62 13.29
C ALA A 17 8.26 -8.92 12.94
N LEU A 18 7.92 -10.22 12.81
CA LEU A 18 6.53 -10.68 12.66
C LEU A 18 6.32 -11.91 13.53
N THR A 19 5.27 -11.87 14.33
CA THR A 19 4.92 -12.94 15.29
C THR A 19 3.74 -13.77 14.80
N ASN A 20 2.78 -13.16 14.11
CA ASN A 20 1.66 -13.82 13.47
C ASN A 20 0.97 -12.87 12.48
N ALA A 21 1.11 -13.13 11.19
CA ALA A 21 0.37 -12.39 10.18
C ALA A 21 -0.42 -13.38 9.31
N SER A 22 -1.74 -13.21 9.29
CA SER A 22 -2.66 -13.99 8.46
C SER A 22 -3.65 -13.05 7.79
N ALA A 23 -3.80 -13.17 6.47
CA ALA A 23 -4.68 -12.34 5.66
C ALA A 23 -5.03 -13.05 4.35
N SER A 24 -6.17 -12.69 3.79
CA SER A 24 -6.55 -12.97 2.41
C SER A 24 -6.83 -11.63 1.74
N ILE A 25 -6.04 -11.26 0.73
CA ILE A 25 -6.05 -9.94 0.12
C ILE A 25 -6.41 -10.11 -1.35
N GLY A 26 -7.54 -9.50 -1.74
CA GLY A 26 -8.06 -9.50 -3.09
C GLY A 26 -7.48 -8.36 -3.95
N GLY A 27 -8.15 -8.08 -5.07
CA GLY A 27 -7.88 -6.88 -5.85
C GLY A 27 -8.28 -5.61 -5.10
N GLY A 28 -7.67 -4.47 -5.48
CA GLY A 28 -7.90 -3.17 -4.87
C GLY A 28 -6.67 -2.56 -4.22
N VAL A 29 -6.83 -1.38 -3.64
CA VAL A 29 -5.80 -0.64 -2.93
C VAL A 29 -5.92 -0.87 -1.42
N TYR A 30 -4.85 -1.33 -0.79
CA TYR A 30 -4.81 -1.57 0.65
C TYR A 30 -3.78 -0.67 1.32
N LEU A 31 -4.15 -0.03 2.42
CA LEU A 31 -3.19 0.67 3.26
C LEU A 31 -2.64 -0.26 4.33
N LEU A 32 -1.32 -0.39 4.39
CA LEU A 32 -0.61 -1.07 5.46
C LEU A 32 -0.16 -0.04 6.50
N LEU A 33 -0.91 0.02 7.58
CA LEU A 33 -0.72 0.97 8.68
C LEU A 33 0.04 0.33 9.84
N GLY A 34 0.79 1.13 10.56
CA GLY A 34 1.51 0.73 11.76
C GLY A 34 2.61 1.73 12.11
N GLU A 35 3.02 1.75 13.36
CA GLU A 35 4.12 2.59 13.82
C GLU A 35 5.45 2.23 13.15
N ASN A 36 6.43 3.12 13.28
CA ASN A 36 7.79 2.82 12.85
C ASN A 36 8.35 1.64 13.66
N GLY A 37 8.90 0.64 12.97
CA GLY A 37 9.36 -0.59 13.62
C GLY A 37 8.27 -1.66 13.83
N ALA A 38 7.00 -1.42 13.47
CA ALA A 38 5.94 -2.42 13.59
C ALA A 38 6.13 -3.65 12.69
N GLY A 39 7.01 -3.59 11.69
CA GLY A 39 7.30 -4.69 10.76
C GLY A 39 6.72 -4.51 9.35
N LYS A 40 6.22 -3.31 8.98
CA LYS A 40 5.62 -3.03 7.66
C LYS A 40 6.53 -3.41 6.49
N THR A 41 7.73 -2.86 6.44
CA THR A 41 8.71 -3.17 5.39
C THR A 41 9.08 -4.66 5.37
N THR A 42 9.19 -5.30 6.54
CA THR A 42 9.46 -6.74 6.64
C THR A 42 8.32 -7.55 6.03
N LEU A 43 7.07 -7.17 6.30
CA LEU A 43 5.90 -7.82 5.72
C LEU A 43 5.87 -7.65 4.20
N LEU A 44 6.12 -6.44 3.69
CA LEU A 44 6.23 -6.19 2.24
C LEU A 44 7.35 -7.01 1.59
N HIS A 45 8.51 -7.13 2.24
CA HIS A 45 9.62 -7.94 1.73
C HIS A 45 9.28 -9.44 1.66
N LEU A 46 8.50 -9.97 2.61
CA LEU A 46 8.02 -11.36 2.57
C LEU A 46 7.02 -11.56 1.43
N MET A 47 6.09 -10.62 1.25
CA MET A 47 5.13 -10.62 0.14
C MET A 47 5.83 -10.48 -1.23
N ALA A 48 6.95 -9.76 -1.29
CA ALA A 48 7.77 -9.60 -2.48
C ALA A 48 8.70 -10.79 -2.76
N GLY A 49 8.77 -11.79 -1.86
CA GLY A 49 9.73 -12.88 -1.96
C GLY A 49 11.19 -12.47 -1.74
N LEU A 50 11.44 -11.28 -1.20
CA LEU A 50 12.80 -10.78 -0.87
C LEU A 50 13.33 -11.42 0.41
N LEU A 51 12.43 -11.82 1.32
CA LEU A 51 12.76 -12.55 2.55
C LEU A 51 12.06 -13.92 2.52
N TYR A 52 12.65 -14.88 3.24
CA TYR A 52 12.03 -16.18 3.48
C TYR A 52 11.36 -16.17 4.85
N PRO A 53 10.10 -16.63 4.99
CA PRO A 53 9.44 -16.71 6.27
C PRO A 53 10.18 -17.70 7.20
N GLY A 54 10.24 -17.39 8.49
CA GLY A 54 10.74 -18.33 9.50
C GLY A 54 9.76 -19.47 9.75
N SER A 55 8.45 -19.20 9.63
CA SER A 55 7.38 -20.18 9.57
C SER A 55 6.12 -19.56 8.94
N GLY A 56 5.17 -20.39 8.54
CA GLY A 56 4.02 -19.96 7.77
C GLY A 56 4.34 -19.79 6.30
N GLU A 57 3.39 -19.27 5.52
CA GLU A 57 3.49 -19.17 4.06
C GLU A 57 2.92 -17.85 3.55
N CYS A 58 3.53 -17.33 2.48
CA CYS A 58 2.96 -16.26 1.66
C CYS A 58 2.71 -16.84 0.26
N LEU A 59 1.46 -16.76 -0.22
CA LEU A 59 1.03 -17.39 -1.47
C LEU A 59 0.47 -16.34 -2.41
N LEU A 60 0.79 -16.47 -3.70
CA LEU A 60 0.12 -15.75 -4.78
C LEU A 60 -0.67 -16.75 -5.62
N ASN A 61 -2.00 -16.63 -5.62
CA ASN A 61 -2.94 -17.55 -6.29
C ASN A 61 -2.73 -19.04 -5.92
N GLY A 62 -2.38 -19.30 -4.67
CA GLY A 62 -2.11 -20.64 -4.14
C GLY A 62 -0.67 -21.12 -4.27
N ASP A 63 0.18 -20.42 -5.01
CA ASP A 63 1.59 -20.73 -5.21
C ASP A 63 2.50 -20.06 -4.18
N PRO A 64 3.43 -20.79 -3.52
CA PRO A 64 4.33 -20.19 -2.54
C PRO A 64 5.31 -19.18 -3.18
N ILE A 65 5.24 -17.93 -2.74
CA ILE A 65 6.14 -16.84 -3.20
C ILE A 65 7.61 -17.17 -2.86
N ALA A 66 7.83 -17.86 -1.75
CA ALA A 66 9.18 -18.28 -1.33
C ALA A 66 9.87 -19.23 -2.34
N ALA A 67 9.12 -19.85 -3.24
CA ALA A 67 9.69 -20.64 -4.35
C ALA A 67 10.41 -19.77 -5.40
N ARG A 68 10.12 -18.47 -5.45
CA ARG A 68 10.75 -17.47 -6.33
C ARG A 68 10.80 -17.88 -7.79
N ARG A 69 9.77 -18.56 -8.28
CA ARG A 69 9.69 -18.90 -9.69
C ARG A 69 9.68 -17.63 -10.53
N PRO A 70 10.41 -17.55 -11.64
CA PRO A 70 10.41 -16.37 -12.52
C PRO A 70 9.00 -15.92 -12.93
N SER A 71 8.11 -16.84 -13.23
CA SER A 71 6.69 -16.58 -13.55
C SER A 71 5.93 -15.88 -12.43
N ASP A 72 6.28 -16.15 -11.16
CA ASP A 72 5.63 -15.53 -10.01
C ASP A 72 6.25 -14.16 -9.72
N MET A 73 7.59 -14.06 -9.84
CA MET A 73 8.31 -12.81 -9.61
C MET A 73 7.96 -11.72 -10.62
N GLN A 74 7.62 -12.08 -11.85
CA GLN A 74 7.13 -11.14 -12.87
C GLN A 74 5.77 -10.52 -12.56
N ARG A 75 5.04 -11.12 -11.62
CA ARG A 75 3.69 -10.69 -11.22
C ARG A 75 3.70 -9.83 -9.95
N ILE A 76 4.86 -9.66 -9.31
CA ILE A 76 5.03 -8.90 -8.08
C ILE A 76 6.11 -7.85 -8.29
N PHE A 77 5.83 -6.60 -7.91
CA PHE A 77 6.85 -5.57 -7.86
C PHE A 77 6.85 -4.89 -6.50
N PHE A 78 8.03 -4.68 -5.94
CA PHE A 78 8.24 -3.96 -4.70
C PHE A 78 9.04 -2.69 -4.97
N LEU A 79 8.48 -1.54 -4.62
CA LEU A 79 9.16 -0.25 -4.61
C LEU A 79 9.42 0.16 -3.16
N GLY A 80 10.67 0.04 -2.72
CA GLY A 80 11.10 0.54 -1.41
C GLY A 80 11.38 2.03 -1.42
N ASP A 81 11.42 2.64 -0.22
CA ASP A 81 11.66 4.08 -0.06
C ASP A 81 13.00 4.52 -0.68
N ASN A 82 14.05 3.72 -0.56
CA ASN A 82 15.40 3.98 -1.08
C ASN A 82 15.82 2.97 -2.15
N MET A 83 14.93 2.65 -3.08
CA MET A 83 15.27 1.72 -4.15
C MET A 83 16.33 2.33 -5.08
N PRO A 84 17.44 1.60 -5.39
CA PRO A 84 18.38 2.05 -6.38
C PRO A 84 17.72 2.12 -7.76
N PHE A 85 18.07 3.16 -8.52
CA PHE A 85 17.59 3.36 -9.88
C PHE A 85 18.81 3.37 -10.79
N PRO A 86 19.38 2.18 -11.13
CA PRO A 86 20.60 2.07 -11.91
C PRO A 86 20.37 2.51 -13.35
N GLY A 87 21.42 3.02 -13.97
CA GLY A 87 21.37 3.57 -15.34
C GLY A 87 21.75 5.04 -15.35
N ARG A 88 21.90 5.60 -16.54
CA ARG A 88 22.20 7.03 -16.72
C ARG A 88 20.92 7.85 -16.86
N THR A 89 19.92 7.26 -17.53
CA THR A 89 18.61 7.87 -17.78
C THR A 89 17.49 6.91 -17.45
N ILE A 90 16.25 7.41 -17.39
CA ILE A 90 15.06 6.57 -17.20
C ILE A 90 14.92 5.59 -18.37
N ASP A 91 15.14 6.06 -19.61
CA ASP A 91 15.05 5.22 -20.81
C ASP A 91 16.04 4.04 -20.78
N GLU A 92 17.27 4.26 -20.35
CA GLU A 92 18.26 3.20 -20.19
C GLU A 92 17.84 2.19 -19.11
N PHE A 93 17.32 2.68 -17.97
CA PHE A 93 16.82 1.81 -16.92
C PHE A 93 15.65 0.95 -17.41
N VAL A 94 14.67 1.57 -18.05
CA VAL A 94 13.48 0.89 -18.60
C VAL A 94 13.90 -0.18 -19.60
N LYS A 95 14.79 0.15 -20.54
CA LYS A 95 15.29 -0.81 -21.53
C LYS A 95 15.97 -2.03 -20.91
N MET A 96 16.67 -1.87 -19.80
CA MET A 96 17.32 -2.98 -19.11
C MET A 96 16.36 -3.80 -18.26
N HIS A 97 15.40 -3.15 -17.58
CA HIS A 97 14.65 -3.79 -16.52
C HIS A 97 13.23 -4.22 -16.92
N ALA A 98 12.55 -3.44 -17.78
CA ALA A 98 11.16 -3.72 -18.16
C ALA A 98 10.97 -5.04 -18.93
N GLN A 99 12.03 -5.56 -19.58
CA GLN A 99 11.99 -6.86 -20.26
C GLN A 99 11.64 -8.05 -19.34
N PHE A 100 11.81 -7.89 -18.04
CA PHE A 100 11.46 -8.91 -17.04
C PHE A 100 9.97 -8.88 -16.66
N PHE A 101 9.22 -7.89 -17.11
CA PHE A 101 7.81 -7.70 -16.79
C PHE A 101 6.97 -7.70 -18.08
N PRO A 102 6.34 -8.85 -18.43
CA PRO A 102 5.55 -8.95 -19.66
C PRO A 102 4.35 -8.00 -19.74
N THR A 103 3.90 -7.51 -18.59
CA THR A 103 2.76 -6.60 -18.47
C THR A 103 3.14 -5.12 -18.55
N PHE A 104 4.42 -4.82 -18.76
CA PHE A 104 4.90 -3.42 -18.84
C PHE A 104 4.20 -2.63 -19.95
N ASP A 105 3.67 -1.47 -19.56
CA ASP A 105 2.96 -0.54 -20.45
C ASP A 105 3.81 0.72 -20.68
N PRO A 106 4.51 0.83 -21.84
CA PRO A 106 5.34 1.99 -22.14
C PRO A 106 4.53 3.27 -22.38
N GLN A 107 3.25 3.16 -22.79
CA GLN A 107 2.41 4.33 -23.02
C GLN A 107 1.99 4.93 -21.68
N LEU A 108 1.61 4.09 -20.73
CA LEU A 108 1.32 4.51 -19.36
C LEU A 108 2.54 5.16 -18.69
N LEU A 109 3.74 4.59 -18.88
CA LEU A 109 4.97 5.21 -18.38
C LEU A 109 5.16 6.63 -18.93
N ALA A 110 5.00 6.79 -20.25
CA ALA A 110 5.17 8.09 -20.90
C ALA A 110 4.12 9.11 -20.41
N ASP A 111 2.86 8.69 -20.23
CA ASP A 111 1.79 9.52 -19.69
C ASP A 111 2.13 10.00 -18.26
N ILE A 112 2.45 9.06 -17.37
CA ILE A 112 2.75 9.39 -15.97
C ILE A 112 3.98 10.30 -15.85
N LEU A 113 5.05 10.02 -16.60
CA LEU A 113 6.23 10.89 -16.63
C LEU A 113 5.87 12.30 -17.12
N GLY A 114 5.04 12.39 -18.18
CA GLY A 114 4.55 13.67 -18.69
C GLY A 114 3.74 14.45 -17.66
N ARG A 115 2.85 13.80 -16.94
CA ARG A 115 2.05 14.41 -15.86
C ARG A 115 2.91 14.89 -14.68
N PHE A 116 4.01 14.21 -14.37
CA PHE A 116 4.99 14.65 -13.38
C PHE A 116 5.98 15.69 -13.92
N GLY A 117 5.94 16.02 -15.22
CA GLY A 117 6.86 16.94 -15.86
C GLY A 117 8.30 16.42 -15.97
N ILE A 118 8.48 15.10 -16.11
CA ILE A 118 9.78 14.43 -16.14
C ILE A 118 10.14 14.05 -17.57
N ASN A 119 11.32 14.48 -18.02
CA ASN A 119 11.88 14.05 -19.30
C ASN A 119 12.61 12.69 -19.13
N PRO A 120 12.20 11.62 -19.82
CA PRO A 120 12.82 10.29 -19.69
C PRO A 120 14.29 10.24 -20.11
N ALA A 121 14.73 11.16 -20.98
CA ALA A 121 16.14 11.28 -21.40
C ALA A 121 17.01 12.04 -20.39
N GLU A 122 16.43 12.63 -19.35
CA GLU A 122 17.19 13.35 -18.32
C GLU A 122 18.06 12.39 -17.50
N ARG A 123 19.23 12.86 -17.10
CA ARG A 123 20.18 12.06 -16.32
C ARG A 123 19.70 11.88 -14.88
N LEU A 124 19.68 10.63 -14.44
CA LEU A 124 19.24 10.25 -13.10
C LEU A 124 20.11 10.83 -11.98
N ASP A 125 21.41 11.04 -12.23
CA ASP A 125 22.36 11.62 -11.27
C ASP A 125 22.12 13.13 -11.03
N GLY A 126 21.50 13.81 -12.00
CA GLY A 126 21.10 15.23 -11.89
C GLY A 126 19.73 15.46 -11.25
N MET A 127 18.93 14.42 -11.07
CA MET A 127 17.58 14.55 -10.53
C MET A 127 17.57 14.78 -9.01
N SER A 128 16.67 15.65 -8.55
CA SER A 128 16.35 15.76 -7.14
C SER A 128 15.79 14.43 -6.59
N LEU A 129 15.87 14.21 -5.27
CA LEU A 129 15.27 13.02 -4.64
C LEU A 129 13.79 12.88 -4.95
N GLY A 130 13.03 13.99 -4.90
CA GLY A 130 11.60 14.01 -5.23
C GLY A 130 11.33 13.66 -6.70
N THR A 131 12.10 14.21 -7.64
CA THR A 131 11.97 13.89 -9.07
C THR A 131 12.28 12.43 -9.35
N ARG A 132 13.34 11.90 -8.72
CA ARG A 132 13.71 10.49 -8.83
C ARG A 132 12.61 9.58 -8.27
N LYS A 133 12.02 9.93 -7.13
CA LYS A 133 10.90 9.18 -6.53
C LYS A 133 9.69 9.15 -7.46
N LYS A 134 9.32 10.30 -8.07
CA LYS A 134 8.25 10.37 -9.07
C LYS A 134 8.52 9.47 -10.28
N ALA A 135 9.75 9.45 -10.79
CA ALA A 135 10.14 8.57 -11.89
C ALA A 135 10.06 7.08 -11.51
N GLN A 136 10.47 6.72 -10.30
CA GLN A 136 10.34 5.36 -9.77
C GLN A 136 8.88 4.93 -9.63
N LEU A 137 8.00 5.81 -9.15
CA LEU A 137 6.57 5.57 -9.05
C LEU A 137 5.93 5.42 -10.43
N ALA A 138 6.27 6.29 -11.39
CA ALA A 138 5.81 6.18 -12.77
C ALA A 138 6.17 4.81 -13.37
N TYR A 139 7.42 4.38 -13.18
CA TYR A 139 7.87 3.07 -13.62
C TYR A 139 7.13 1.93 -12.92
N ALA A 140 7.01 1.96 -11.60
CA ALA A 140 6.36 0.91 -10.82
C ALA A 140 4.89 0.70 -11.22
N LEU A 141 4.14 1.79 -11.42
CA LEU A 141 2.75 1.75 -11.86
C LEU A 141 2.61 1.24 -13.31
N SER A 142 3.56 1.61 -14.19
CA SER A 142 3.55 1.17 -15.59
C SER A 142 3.90 -0.30 -15.79
N LEU A 143 4.44 -0.99 -14.79
CA LEU A 143 4.69 -2.44 -14.85
C LEU A 143 3.40 -3.25 -14.89
N ARG A 144 2.30 -2.72 -14.40
CA ARG A 144 1.00 -3.38 -14.35
C ARG A 144 1.05 -4.80 -13.75
N THR A 145 1.91 -4.98 -12.76
CA THR A 145 2.03 -6.26 -12.04
C THR A 145 0.75 -6.57 -11.27
N GLN A 146 0.44 -7.85 -11.09
CA GLN A 146 -0.72 -8.28 -10.33
C GLN A 146 -0.66 -7.81 -8.87
N VAL A 147 0.54 -7.78 -8.29
CA VAL A 147 0.78 -7.25 -6.94
C VAL A 147 1.83 -6.15 -7.01
N LEU A 148 1.45 -4.95 -6.59
CA LEU A 148 2.34 -3.80 -6.46
C LEU A 148 2.46 -3.42 -4.99
N LEU A 149 3.67 -3.48 -4.46
CA LEU A 149 3.99 -3.19 -3.08
C LEU A 149 4.79 -1.88 -3.01
N LEU A 150 4.24 -0.87 -2.34
CA LEU A 150 4.83 0.46 -2.24
C LEU A 150 5.15 0.76 -0.77
N ASP A 151 6.44 0.93 -0.46
CA ASP A 151 6.89 1.27 0.89
C ASP A 151 7.12 2.78 1.01
N GLU A 152 6.25 3.45 1.79
CA GLU A 152 6.24 4.90 2.02
C GLU A 152 6.34 5.72 0.70
N PRO A 153 5.46 5.48 -0.31
CA PRO A 153 5.61 6.08 -1.64
C PRO A 153 5.41 7.60 -1.66
N ALA A 154 4.71 8.16 -0.68
CA ALA A 154 4.45 9.59 -0.59
C ALA A 154 5.59 10.38 0.10
N ASN A 155 6.55 9.69 0.71
CA ASN A 155 7.68 10.34 1.36
C ASN A 155 8.52 11.13 0.35
N GLY A 156 8.82 12.38 0.69
CA GLY A 156 9.61 13.27 -0.16
C GLY A 156 8.87 13.88 -1.35
N LEU A 157 7.57 13.60 -1.51
CA LEU A 157 6.73 14.26 -2.50
C LEU A 157 6.10 15.54 -1.93
N ASP A 158 5.98 16.57 -2.78
CA ASP A 158 5.18 17.74 -2.49
C ASP A 158 3.66 17.42 -2.55
N ILE A 159 2.82 18.31 -2.01
CA ILE A 159 1.37 18.12 -1.89
C ILE A 159 0.73 17.85 -3.25
N SER A 160 1.12 18.59 -4.29
CA SER A 160 0.57 18.43 -5.63
C SER A 160 0.92 17.07 -6.23
N SER A 161 2.13 16.60 -6.01
CA SER A 161 2.60 15.29 -6.48
C SER A 161 1.95 14.13 -5.73
N LYS A 162 1.67 14.29 -4.43
CA LYS A 162 0.90 13.30 -3.65
C LYS A 162 -0.52 13.15 -4.22
N LYS A 163 -1.19 14.28 -4.49
CA LYS A 163 -2.52 14.28 -5.10
C LYS A 163 -2.51 13.62 -6.48
N LEU A 164 -1.54 14.00 -7.31
CA LEU A 164 -1.39 13.40 -8.65
C LEU A 164 -1.12 11.90 -8.58
N LEU A 165 -0.32 11.43 -7.63
CA LEU A 165 -0.10 9.99 -7.41
C LEU A 165 -1.40 9.25 -7.09
N GLN A 166 -2.25 9.83 -6.24
CA GLN A 166 -3.56 9.25 -5.93
C GLN A 166 -4.43 9.14 -7.18
N GLU A 167 -4.54 10.24 -7.95
CA GLU A 167 -5.31 10.28 -9.21
C GLU A 167 -4.82 9.19 -10.18
N ILE A 168 -3.51 9.08 -10.38
CA ILE A 168 -2.91 8.08 -11.27
C ILE A 168 -3.23 6.65 -10.80
N ILE A 169 -3.18 6.36 -9.50
CA ILE A 169 -3.52 5.03 -8.98
C ILE A 169 -4.99 4.71 -9.27
N VAL A 170 -5.93 5.63 -8.95
CA VAL A 170 -7.37 5.42 -9.17
C VAL A 170 -7.69 5.19 -10.64
N GLU A 171 -7.11 6.00 -11.52
CA GLU A 171 -7.39 5.94 -12.96
C GLU A 171 -6.86 4.65 -13.62
N ASN A 172 -5.85 4.03 -13.03
CA ASN A 172 -5.11 2.95 -13.71
C ASN A 172 -5.19 1.59 -13.01
N ILE A 173 -5.72 1.50 -11.80
CA ILE A 173 -5.89 0.21 -11.13
C ILE A 173 -6.95 -0.64 -11.85
N THR A 174 -6.70 -1.95 -11.93
CA THR A 174 -7.66 -2.92 -12.45
C THR A 174 -8.22 -3.78 -11.31
N GLU A 175 -9.39 -4.38 -11.50
CA GLU A 175 -10.04 -5.23 -10.50
C GLU A 175 -9.19 -6.42 -10.03
N GLU A 176 -8.29 -6.90 -10.89
CA GLU A 176 -7.40 -8.03 -10.60
C GLU A 176 -6.09 -7.61 -9.93
N GLN A 177 -5.77 -6.33 -9.93
CA GLN A 177 -4.53 -5.80 -9.38
C GLN A 177 -4.68 -5.51 -7.89
N THR A 178 -3.68 -5.92 -7.10
CA THR A 178 -3.56 -5.60 -5.67
C THR A 178 -2.43 -4.58 -5.49
N ILE A 179 -2.73 -3.41 -4.97
CA ILE A 179 -1.73 -2.40 -4.59
C ILE A 179 -1.71 -2.28 -3.08
N ILE A 180 -0.56 -2.53 -2.45
CA ILE A 180 -0.39 -2.36 -1.01
C ILE A 180 0.55 -1.19 -0.76
N VAL A 181 0.05 -0.18 -0.08
CA VAL A 181 0.80 1.04 0.26
C VAL A 181 1.08 1.05 1.76
N SER A 182 2.35 0.93 2.15
CA SER A 182 2.71 1.20 3.54
C SER A 182 2.79 2.70 3.78
N THR A 183 2.23 3.16 4.86
CA THR A 183 2.33 4.55 5.29
C THR A 183 2.14 4.69 6.79
N HIS A 184 2.73 5.73 7.36
CA HIS A 184 2.44 6.19 8.72
C HIS A 184 1.47 7.38 8.72
N THR A 185 1.12 7.91 7.53
CA THR A 185 0.23 9.07 7.35
C THR A 185 -0.95 8.69 6.47
N VAL A 186 -2.08 8.37 7.09
CA VAL A 186 -3.33 7.99 6.37
C VAL A 186 -3.82 9.09 5.43
N TRP A 187 -3.60 10.37 5.82
CA TRP A 187 -4.02 11.55 5.06
C TRP A 187 -3.46 11.62 3.64
N ASP A 188 -2.28 11.06 3.40
CA ASP A 188 -1.64 11.04 2.10
C ASP A 188 -2.37 10.15 1.07
N PHE A 189 -3.30 9.29 1.53
CA PHE A 189 -4.06 8.36 0.69
C PHE A 189 -5.55 8.36 1.02
N LYS A 190 -6.05 9.47 1.57
CA LYS A 190 -7.46 9.67 1.88
C LYS A 190 -8.34 9.38 0.65
N ASN A 191 -9.39 8.58 0.85
CA ASN A 191 -10.35 8.15 -0.17
C ASN A 191 -9.80 7.28 -1.31
N LEU A 192 -8.63 6.65 -1.13
CA LEU A 192 -7.99 5.85 -2.17
C LEU A 192 -7.95 4.35 -1.86
N PHE A 193 -8.41 3.90 -0.72
CA PHE A 193 -8.20 2.51 -0.30
C PHE A 193 -9.50 1.73 -0.18
N ASP A 194 -9.44 0.48 -0.66
CA ASP A 194 -10.51 -0.49 -0.58
C ASP A 194 -10.40 -1.37 0.69
N GLY A 195 -9.23 -1.37 1.33
CA GLY A 195 -9.01 -2.16 2.53
C GLY A 195 -7.86 -1.67 3.40
N LEU A 196 -7.82 -2.21 4.61
CA LEU A 196 -6.84 -1.87 5.64
C LEU A 196 -6.12 -3.13 6.14
N LEU A 197 -4.81 -2.98 6.29
CA LEU A 197 -3.92 -3.91 6.97
C LEU A 197 -3.30 -3.14 8.15
N VAL A 198 -3.61 -3.48 9.38
CA VAL A 198 -3.07 -2.79 10.56
C VAL A 198 -2.08 -3.71 11.26
N LEU A 199 -0.82 -3.30 11.25
CA LEU A 199 0.29 -4.03 11.86
C LEU A 199 0.74 -3.34 13.16
N ASN A 200 0.76 -4.08 14.26
CA ASN A 200 1.22 -3.60 15.54
C ASN A 200 2.14 -4.62 16.21
N HIS A 201 3.36 -4.22 16.56
CA HIS A 201 4.37 -5.09 17.20
C HIS A 201 4.51 -6.47 16.54
N GLY A 202 4.58 -6.49 15.21
CA GLY A 202 4.73 -7.73 14.43
C GLY A 202 3.46 -8.58 14.32
N GLN A 203 2.32 -8.13 14.82
CA GLN A 203 1.02 -8.78 14.67
C GLN A 203 0.13 -8.03 13.70
N LEU A 204 -0.46 -8.73 12.76
CA LEU A 204 -1.48 -8.18 11.87
C LEU A 204 -2.84 -8.22 12.59
N LEU A 205 -3.28 -7.06 13.10
CA LEU A 205 -4.50 -6.94 13.90
C LEU A 205 -5.76 -6.81 13.04
N VAL A 206 -5.64 -6.14 11.90
CA VAL A 206 -6.72 -5.94 10.94
C VAL A 206 -6.21 -6.31 9.56
N ALA A 207 -7.00 -7.07 8.82
CA ALA A 207 -6.81 -7.36 7.40
C ALA A 207 -8.20 -7.52 6.81
N SER A 208 -8.81 -6.42 6.39
CA SER A 208 -10.22 -6.39 5.95
C SER A 208 -10.44 -5.31 4.92
N THR A 209 -11.43 -5.51 4.06
CA THR A 209 -11.93 -4.45 3.19
C THR A 209 -12.67 -3.38 4.02
N VAL A 210 -12.80 -2.18 3.45
CA VAL A 210 -13.57 -1.09 4.09
C VAL A 210 -15.01 -1.54 4.31
N ASP A 211 -15.63 -2.21 3.34
CA ASP A 211 -17.00 -2.71 3.44
C ASP A 211 -17.17 -3.70 4.60
N GLU A 212 -16.23 -4.65 4.76
CA GLU A 212 -16.24 -5.59 5.89
C GLU A 212 -16.09 -4.89 7.25
N ILE A 213 -15.31 -3.81 7.30
CA ILE A 213 -15.16 -2.99 8.50
C ILE A 213 -16.47 -2.28 8.82
N LEU A 214 -17.11 -1.68 7.82
CA LEU A 214 -18.33 -0.89 7.97
C LEU A 214 -19.57 -1.75 8.33
N VAL A 215 -19.55 -3.04 8.00
CA VAL A 215 -20.57 -3.99 8.51
C VAL A 215 -20.49 -4.12 10.03
N ARG A 216 -19.30 -3.94 10.64
CA ARG A 216 -19.06 -4.19 12.07
C ARG A 216 -19.07 -2.93 12.93
N ILE A 217 -18.69 -1.80 12.34
CA ILE A 217 -18.60 -0.52 13.05
C ILE A 217 -19.21 0.62 12.24
N ALA A 218 -19.71 1.63 12.96
CA ALA A 218 -20.20 2.87 12.36
C ALA A 218 -19.45 4.07 12.95
N PHE A 219 -19.26 5.09 12.11
CA PHE A 219 -18.71 6.39 12.53
C PHE A 219 -19.88 7.34 12.78
N VAL A 220 -19.93 7.93 13.95
CA VAL A 220 -20.98 8.86 14.33
C VAL A 220 -20.40 10.19 14.81
N SER A 221 -21.09 11.30 14.50
CA SER A 221 -20.76 12.63 15.02
C SER A 221 -21.94 13.16 15.78
N ALA A 222 -21.78 13.34 17.11
CA ALA A 222 -22.85 13.72 18.02
C ALA A 222 -22.51 14.99 18.82
N SER A 223 -23.52 15.65 19.40
CA SER A 223 -23.36 16.79 20.32
C SER A 223 -22.91 16.34 21.72
N GLU A 224 -23.22 15.09 22.08
CA GLU A 224 -22.85 14.45 23.33
C GLU A 224 -22.09 13.13 23.07
N PRO A 225 -21.23 12.68 24.01
CA PRO A 225 -20.48 11.44 23.81
C PRO A 225 -21.42 10.24 23.72
N PRO A 226 -21.42 9.45 22.63
CA PRO A 226 -22.27 8.28 22.48
C PRO A 226 -21.97 7.20 23.52
N VAL A 227 -23.02 6.65 24.12
CA VAL A 227 -22.90 5.56 25.09
C VAL A 227 -22.45 4.28 24.39
N GLY A 228 -21.46 3.58 24.97
CA GLY A 228 -20.94 2.32 24.39
C GLY A 228 -20.01 2.49 23.20
N ALA A 229 -19.53 3.71 22.94
CA ALA A 229 -18.56 3.94 21.89
C ALA A 229 -17.24 3.20 22.14
N LEU A 230 -16.67 2.64 21.08
CA LEU A 230 -15.37 1.97 21.09
C LEU A 230 -14.21 2.97 21.14
N TYR A 231 -14.43 4.15 20.54
CA TYR A 231 -13.49 5.26 20.51
C TYR A 231 -14.28 6.56 20.45
N ILE A 232 -13.78 7.62 21.11
CA ILE A 232 -14.37 8.95 21.09
C ILE A 232 -13.25 9.98 20.98
N GLU A 233 -13.44 10.94 20.07
CA GLU A 233 -12.59 12.11 19.90
C GLU A 233 -13.46 13.38 19.90
N ARG A 234 -13.00 14.46 20.54
CA ARG A 234 -13.71 15.74 20.51
C ARG A 234 -13.06 16.66 19.48
N VAL A 235 -13.80 16.99 18.43
CA VAL A 235 -13.34 17.87 17.35
C VAL A 235 -14.35 18.99 17.12
N ALA A 236 -13.88 20.23 17.16
CA ALA A 236 -14.69 21.44 16.90
C ALA A 236 -16.03 21.49 17.68
N GLY A 237 -16.04 21.01 18.92
CA GLY A 237 -17.22 21.04 19.81
C GLY A 237 -18.19 19.86 19.62
N ARG A 238 -17.92 18.95 18.70
CA ARG A 238 -18.66 17.69 18.52
C ARG A 238 -17.82 16.49 18.96
N PHE A 239 -18.49 15.38 19.21
CA PHE A 239 -17.87 14.10 19.52
C PHE A 239 -17.95 13.20 18.28
N ASN A 240 -16.79 12.93 17.66
CA ASN A 240 -16.67 11.89 16.66
C ASN A 240 -16.39 10.57 17.37
N ALA A 241 -17.15 9.56 17.07
CA ALA A 241 -17.02 8.28 17.76
C ALA A 241 -17.11 7.10 16.80
N ILE A 242 -16.49 6.01 17.19
CA ILE A 242 -16.66 4.71 16.55
C ILE A 242 -17.56 3.88 17.46
N VAL A 243 -18.66 3.38 16.92
CA VAL A 243 -19.61 2.53 17.61
C VAL A 243 -19.74 1.18 16.91
N LYS A 244 -20.24 0.16 17.61
CA LYS A 244 -20.64 -1.08 16.93
C LYS A 244 -21.81 -0.80 15.99
N ASN A 245 -21.78 -1.42 14.82
CA ASN A 245 -22.89 -1.36 13.88
C ASN A 245 -23.86 -2.50 14.18
N ASP A 246 -24.87 -2.22 14.98
CA ASP A 246 -25.89 -3.21 15.41
C ASP A 246 -27.06 -3.30 14.41
N GLY A 247 -26.95 -2.68 13.23
CA GLY A 247 -27.98 -2.68 12.18
C GLY A 247 -29.18 -1.78 12.45
N ASP A 248 -29.27 -1.18 13.62
CA ASP A 248 -30.41 -0.37 14.10
C ASP A 248 -30.12 1.15 14.15
N THR A 249 -28.99 1.57 13.57
CA THR A 249 -28.62 2.98 13.55
C THR A 249 -29.28 3.68 12.36
N ASP A 250 -30.48 4.18 12.58
CA ASP A 250 -31.19 5.16 11.70
C ASP A 250 -30.44 6.52 11.63
N THR A 251 -29.21 6.55 12.07
CA THR A 251 -28.24 7.65 11.98
C THR A 251 -27.15 7.31 10.98
N ALA A 252 -27.54 7.05 9.74
CA ALA A 252 -26.60 7.04 8.62
C ALA A 252 -25.96 8.42 8.51
N VAL A 253 -24.81 8.58 9.16
CA VAL A 253 -23.91 9.69 8.84
C VAL A 253 -23.43 9.43 7.42
N SER A 254 -23.91 10.24 6.51
CA SER A 254 -23.48 10.29 5.13
C SER A 254 -21.95 10.24 5.07
N TYR A 255 -21.40 9.25 4.37
CA TYR A 255 -19.95 9.02 4.15
C TYR A 255 -19.22 10.16 3.43
N THR A 256 -19.88 11.29 3.17
CA THR A 256 -19.32 12.44 2.47
C THR A 256 -18.31 13.25 3.28
N HIS A 257 -18.10 12.96 4.56
CA HIS A 257 -17.16 13.69 5.42
C HIS A 257 -16.36 12.78 6.37
N LEU A 258 -15.65 11.78 5.84
CA LEU A 258 -14.46 11.26 6.52
C LEU A 258 -13.36 12.33 6.42
N THR A 259 -13.57 13.47 7.07
CA THR A 259 -12.53 14.39 7.49
C THR A 259 -12.06 13.90 8.85
N LEU A 260 -11.20 12.89 8.85
CA LEU A 260 -10.34 12.58 9.99
C LEU A 260 -9.11 13.44 9.95
#